data_88e811519fee71e39f6cc1e0623f6456
#
_entry.id   88e811519fee71e39f6cc1e0623f6456
#
_cell.length_a   1.000
_cell.length_b   1.000
_cell.length_c   1.000
_cell.angle_alpha   90.00
_cell.angle_beta   90.00
_cell.angle_gamma   90.00
#
_symmetry.space_group_name_H-M   'P 1'
#
loop_
_entity.id
_entity.type
_entity.pdbx_description
1 polymer ?
#
loop_
_entity_poly.entity_id
_entity_poly.type
_entity_poly.pdbx_seq_one_letter_code
_entity_poly.pdbx_strand_id
1 'polypeptide(L)'
;SLSTAEILRPLVHAAKQGSLGKSDQAKLERTLILFWSERLDIRNGSSKEVISKIRSHSQAKLLFDQLELWFHCPNPEEPSDLDSLLEPYSKPENN
;
A
#
# COMPACT_ATOMS: atom_id res chain seq x y z
N SER A 1 -1.66 -19.76 -2.82
CA SER A 1 -1.41 -18.42 -3.37
C SER A 1 -1.04 -17.45 -2.26
N LEU A 2 -0.37 -16.37 -2.60
CA LEU A 2 0.09 -15.39 -1.64
C LEU A 2 -1.06 -14.45 -1.24
N SER A 3 -1.07 -14.04 0.03
CA SER A 3 -1.96 -12.98 0.45
C SER A 3 -1.44 -11.65 -0.10
N THR A 4 -2.31 -10.64 -0.11
CA THR A 4 -1.88 -9.32 -0.55
C THR A 4 -0.78 -8.79 0.36
N ALA A 5 -0.88 -9.03 1.67
CA ALA A 5 0.15 -8.60 2.61
C ALA A 5 1.52 -9.21 2.26
N GLU A 6 1.54 -10.48 1.85
CA GLU A 6 2.79 -11.14 1.49
C GLU A 6 3.40 -10.55 0.21
N ILE A 7 2.55 -10.15 -0.73
CA ILE A 7 3.01 -9.49 -1.95
C ILE A 7 3.56 -8.10 -1.62
N LEU A 8 2.88 -7.37 -0.74
CA LEU A 8 3.24 -5.99 -0.41
C LEU A 8 4.50 -5.88 0.46
N ARG A 9 4.74 -6.86 1.33
CA ARG A 9 5.79 -6.74 2.34
C ARG A 9 7.17 -6.39 1.76
N PRO A 10 7.70 -7.11 0.77
CA PRO A 10 9.02 -6.74 0.25
C PRO A 10 9.03 -5.38 -0.42
N LEU A 11 7.91 -4.98 -1.02
CA LEU A 11 7.82 -3.68 -1.69
C LEU A 11 7.80 -2.54 -0.67
N VAL A 12 7.03 -2.70 0.39
CA VAL A 12 6.94 -1.71 1.46
C VAL A 12 8.28 -1.61 2.20
N HIS A 13 8.91 -2.75 2.45
CA HIS A 13 10.23 -2.75 3.06
C HIS A 13 11.24 -1.98 2.20
N ALA A 14 11.24 -2.23 0.89
CA ALA A 14 12.14 -1.53 -0.03
C ALA A 14 11.88 -0.03 -0.04
N ALA A 15 10.61 0.38 0.05
CA ALA A 15 10.27 1.80 0.13
C ALA A 15 10.89 2.44 1.37
N LYS A 16 10.77 1.77 2.51
CA LYS A 16 11.37 2.25 3.77
C LYS A 16 12.88 2.39 3.64
N GLN A 17 13.53 1.44 2.95
CA GLN A 17 14.97 1.46 2.75
C GLN A 17 15.44 2.47 1.70
N GLY A 18 14.51 3.01 0.91
CA GLY A 18 14.89 3.90 -0.17
C GLY A 18 15.44 3.19 -1.39
N SER A 19 15.14 1.89 -1.54
CA SER A 19 15.67 1.07 -2.63
C SER A 19 14.61 0.58 -3.59
N LEU A 20 13.40 1.15 -3.54
CA LEU A 20 12.31 0.72 -4.42
C LEU A 20 12.47 1.37 -5.80
N GLY A 21 12.71 0.55 -6.82
CA GLY A 21 12.83 1.04 -8.19
C GLY A 21 11.48 1.41 -8.79
N LYS A 22 11.51 2.06 -9.94
CA LYS A 22 10.27 2.57 -10.56
C LYS A 22 9.30 1.46 -10.94
N SER A 23 9.81 0.35 -11.44
CA SER A 23 8.97 -0.77 -11.82
C SER A 23 8.25 -1.36 -10.61
N ASP A 24 8.97 -1.53 -9.52
CA ASP A 24 8.38 -2.06 -8.28
C ASP A 24 7.46 -1.05 -7.60
N GLN A 25 7.77 0.24 -7.75
CA GLN A 25 6.87 1.28 -7.25
C GLN A 25 5.53 1.23 -7.98
N ALA A 26 5.57 1.03 -9.30
CA ALA A 26 4.34 0.89 -10.09
C ALA A 26 3.56 -0.36 -9.67
N LYS A 27 4.28 -1.46 -9.40
CA LYS A 27 3.66 -2.70 -8.94
C LYS A 27 2.98 -2.50 -7.57
N LEU A 28 3.66 -1.82 -6.66
CA LEU A 28 3.13 -1.52 -5.34
C LEU A 28 1.84 -0.71 -5.45
N GLU A 29 1.89 0.36 -6.24
CA GLU A 29 0.74 1.23 -6.43
C GLU A 29 -0.44 0.48 -7.05
N ARG A 30 -0.18 -0.30 -8.09
CA ARG A 30 -1.21 -1.08 -8.76
C ARG A 30 -1.85 -2.09 -7.83
N THR A 31 -1.03 -2.76 -7.02
CA THR A 31 -1.52 -3.76 -6.06
C THR A 31 -2.46 -3.12 -5.04
N LEU A 32 -2.07 -1.95 -4.53
CA LEU A 32 -2.88 -1.24 -3.54
C LEU A 32 -4.20 -0.74 -4.15
N ILE A 33 -4.14 -0.21 -5.37
CA ILE A 33 -5.34 0.29 -6.03
C ILE A 33 -6.31 -0.86 -6.28
N LEU A 34 -5.83 -2.00 -6.77
CA LEU A 34 -6.71 -3.14 -7.02
C LEU A 34 -7.33 -3.67 -5.74
N PHE A 35 -6.53 -3.80 -4.68
CA PHE A 35 -7.02 -4.30 -3.41
C PHE A 35 -8.16 -3.43 -2.87
N TRP A 36 -7.93 -2.13 -2.81
CA TRP A 36 -8.92 -1.22 -2.22
C TRP A 36 -10.10 -0.96 -3.15
N SER A 37 -9.88 -0.95 -4.47
CA SER A 37 -10.99 -0.79 -5.40
C SER A 37 -11.99 -1.93 -5.27
N GLU A 38 -11.50 -3.15 -5.08
CA GLU A 38 -12.39 -4.28 -4.84
C GLU A 38 -13.08 -4.17 -3.50
N ARG A 39 -12.33 -3.86 -2.45
CA ARG A 39 -12.88 -3.80 -1.10
C ARG A 39 -13.92 -2.68 -0.95
N LEU A 40 -13.70 -1.54 -1.60
CA LEU A 40 -14.58 -0.39 -1.51
C LEU A 40 -15.56 -0.28 -2.67
N ASP A 41 -15.53 -1.27 -3.57
CA ASP A 41 -16.41 -1.33 -4.74
C ASP A 41 -16.32 -0.07 -5.59
N ILE A 42 -15.08 0.38 -5.85
CA ILE A 42 -14.84 1.53 -6.71
C ILE A 42 -14.68 1.02 -8.14
N ARG A 43 -15.56 1.44 -9.04
CA ARG A 43 -15.58 0.90 -10.41
C ARG A 43 -15.21 1.91 -11.47
N ASN A 44 -15.31 3.20 -11.17
CA ASN A 44 -15.12 4.26 -12.16
C ASN A 44 -14.26 5.36 -11.62
N GLY A 45 -13.68 6.14 -12.53
CA GLY A 45 -12.91 7.30 -12.19
C GLY A 45 -11.49 7.23 -12.70
N SER A 46 -10.84 8.37 -12.80
CA SER A 46 -9.43 8.43 -13.15
C SER A 46 -8.61 7.85 -12.01
N SER A 47 -7.35 7.52 -12.30
CA SER A 47 -6.44 7.01 -11.24
C SER A 47 -6.36 7.98 -10.06
N LYS A 48 -6.32 9.27 -10.35
CA LYS A 48 -6.24 10.29 -9.31
C LYS A 48 -7.50 10.28 -8.43
N GLU A 49 -8.66 10.17 -9.05
CA GLU A 49 -9.92 10.12 -8.31
C GLU A 49 -10.03 8.87 -7.46
N VAL A 50 -9.62 7.73 -8.02
CA VAL A 50 -9.66 6.46 -7.30
C VAL A 50 -8.74 6.50 -6.09
N ILE A 51 -7.51 6.98 -6.28
CA ILE A 51 -6.54 7.09 -5.18
C ILE A 51 -7.07 8.03 -4.09
N SER A 52 -7.69 9.14 -4.48
CA SER A 52 -8.25 10.08 -3.52
C SER A 52 -9.34 9.41 -2.67
N LYS A 53 -10.22 8.64 -3.30
CA LYS A 53 -11.26 7.92 -2.57
C LYS A 53 -10.67 6.89 -1.62
N ILE A 54 -9.67 6.17 -2.08
CA ILE A 54 -9.00 5.16 -1.26
C ILE A 54 -8.37 5.82 -0.03
N ARG A 55 -7.65 6.92 -0.23
CA ARG A 55 -6.94 7.60 0.86
C ARG A 55 -7.88 8.26 1.87
N SER A 56 -9.14 8.43 1.53
CA SER A 56 -10.11 8.93 2.50
C SER A 56 -10.57 7.84 3.47
N HIS A 57 -10.28 6.58 3.18
CA HIS A 57 -10.62 5.47 4.06
C HIS A 57 -9.56 5.34 5.15
N SER A 58 -9.98 5.31 6.41
CA SER A 58 -9.05 5.37 7.54
C SER A 58 -8.00 4.27 7.54
N GLN A 59 -8.36 3.04 7.18
CA GLN A 59 -7.41 1.94 7.16
C GLN A 59 -6.43 2.04 5.99
N ALA A 60 -6.90 2.50 4.83
CA ALA A 60 -6.03 2.66 3.66
C ALA A 60 -5.05 3.80 3.87
N LYS A 61 -5.50 4.87 4.50
CA LYS A 61 -4.71 6.07 4.71
C LYS A 61 -3.38 5.79 5.41
N LEU A 62 -3.35 4.87 6.35
CA LEU A 62 -2.14 4.60 7.13
C LEU A 62 -0.96 4.21 6.26
N LEU A 63 -1.13 3.23 5.39
CA LEU A 63 -0.03 2.78 4.55
C LEU A 63 0.30 3.81 3.46
N PHE A 64 -0.72 4.41 2.85
CA PHE A 64 -0.48 5.42 1.81
C PHE A 64 0.32 6.60 2.35
N ASP A 65 -0.03 7.09 3.55
CA ASP A 65 0.70 8.21 4.15
C ASP A 65 2.14 7.82 4.49
N GLN A 66 2.33 6.60 5.01
CA GLN A 66 3.67 6.15 5.35
C GLN A 66 4.53 5.97 4.10
N LEU A 67 3.97 5.44 3.03
CA LEU A 67 4.71 5.29 1.78
C LEU A 67 5.09 6.63 1.19
N GLU A 68 4.18 7.60 1.21
CA GLU A 68 4.48 8.92 0.72
C GLU A 68 5.66 9.54 1.48
N LEU A 69 5.66 9.36 2.80
CA LEU A 69 6.76 9.85 3.62
C LEU A 69 8.08 9.18 3.24
N TRP A 70 8.09 7.85 3.11
CA TRP A 70 9.31 7.11 2.78
C TRP A 70 9.79 7.39 1.35
N PHE A 71 8.90 7.65 0.41
CA PHE A 71 9.31 8.01 -0.94
C PHE A 71 10.10 9.33 -0.96
N HIS A 72 9.77 10.25 -0.04
CA HIS A 72 10.49 11.51 0.08
C HIS A 72 11.69 11.41 1.01
N CYS A 73 11.56 10.62 2.08
CA CYS A 73 12.58 10.53 3.10
C CYS A 73 12.64 9.10 3.66
N PRO A 74 13.43 8.22 3.04
CA PRO A 74 13.61 6.86 3.55
C PRO A 74 14.11 6.86 4.98
N ASN A 75 13.77 5.81 5.72
CA ASN A 75 14.11 5.74 7.12
C ASN A 75 14.51 4.31 7.50
N PRO A 76 15.65 3.80 6.95
CA PRO A 76 16.03 2.40 7.13
C PRO A 76 16.39 2.03 8.55
N GLU A 77 16.89 2.99 9.34
CA GLU A 77 17.40 2.70 10.67
C GLU A 77 16.31 2.70 11.74
N GLU A 78 15.19 3.36 11.49
CA GLU A 78 14.16 3.48 12.51
C GLU A 78 13.28 2.25 12.52
N PRO A 79 13.03 1.65 13.68
CA PRO A 79 12.11 0.51 13.76
C PRO A 79 10.72 0.92 13.29
N SER A 80 10.07 0.04 12.57
CA SER A 80 8.69 0.24 12.15
C SER A 80 7.97 -1.08 12.21
N ASP A 81 6.67 -1.02 12.49
CA ASP A 81 5.87 -2.21 12.62
C ASP A 81 5.16 -2.48 11.29
N LEU A 82 5.86 -3.20 10.40
CA LEU A 82 5.28 -3.55 9.11
C LEU A 82 4.08 -4.48 9.25
N ASP A 83 4.06 -5.30 10.30
CA ASP A 83 2.92 -6.20 10.52
C ASP A 83 1.65 -5.39 10.77
N SER A 84 1.74 -4.33 11.57
CA SER A 84 0.59 -3.45 11.81
C SER A 84 0.15 -2.73 10.53
N LEU A 85 1.11 -2.21 9.77
CA LEU A 85 0.79 -1.52 8.51
C LEU A 85 0.12 -2.44 7.50
N LEU A 86 0.52 -3.70 7.48
CA LEU A 86 0.03 -4.65 6.48
C LEU A 86 -1.12 -5.50 6.96
N GLU A 87 -1.56 -5.32 8.19
CA GLU A 87 -2.61 -6.13 8.78
C GLU A 87 -3.91 -6.14 7.96
N PRO A 88 -4.39 -4.99 7.44
CA PRO A 88 -5.62 -5.01 6.62
C PRO A 88 -5.49 -5.86 5.37
N TYR A 89 -4.27 -6.05 4.88
CA TYR A 89 -4.00 -6.75 3.62
C TYR A 89 -3.77 -8.24 3.80
N SER A 90 -3.74 -8.71 5.05
CA SER A 90 -3.54 -10.12 5.36
C SER A 90 -4.84 -10.89 5.46
N LYS A 91 -5.97 -10.22 5.53
CA LYS A 91 -7.25 -10.85 5.74
C LYS A 91 -7.96 -11.14 4.43
N PRO A 92 -8.72 -12.26 4.39
CA PRO A 92 -9.53 -12.52 3.20
C PRO A 92 -10.53 -11.40 2.98
N GLU A 93 -10.88 -11.22 1.73
CA GLU A 93 -11.69 -10.09 1.36
C GLU A 93 -13.11 -10.14 1.90
N ASN A 94 -13.74 -11.30 1.83
CA ASN A 94 -15.11 -11.37 2.25
C ASN A 94 -15.27 -12.19 3.50
N ASN A 95 -15.11 -11.55 4.57
CA ASN A 95 -15.29 -12.17 5.87
C ASN A 95 -16.67 -11.97 6.40
#